data_fd5dd6ee8704db361d29bc8cf8c872ae
#
_entry.id   fd5dd6ee8704db361d29bc8cf8c872ae
#
_cell.length_a   1.000
_cell.length_b   1.000
_cell.length_c   1.000
_cell.angle_alpha   90.00
_cell.angle_beta   90.00
_cell.angle_gamma   90.00
#
_symmetry.space_group_name_H-M   'P 1'
#
loop_
_entity.id
_entity.type
_entity.pdbx_description
1 polymer ?
#
loop_
_entity_poly.entity_id
_entity_poly.type
_entity_poly.pdbx_seq_one_letter_code
_entity_poly.pdbx_strand_id
1 'polypeptide(L)'
;MPDIHVSAAIITDAAGRVLVVRKQGTERFMQPGGKPEVGETPAQTLARELHEELGLRIDEDALRPLGVFVSAAANEPGHRVVATAFATTAEPEDVQVQAELAELRWITPADAESLPLAPLSEEHLLPLAWPGLAR
;
A
#
# COMPACT_ATOMS: atom_id res chain seq x y z
N MET A 1 20.14 10.77 7.29
CA MET A 1 18.83 10.16 7.58
C MET A 1 18.65 8.93 6.73
N PRO A 2 18.53 7.75 7.31
CA PRO A 2 18.37 6.55 6.50
C PRO A 2 17.02 6.52 5.77
N ASP A 3 17.05 6.01 4.56
CA ASP A 3 15.83 5.83 3.77
C ASP A 3 15.40 4.39 3.84
N ILE A 4 14.09 4.18 3.92
CA ILE A 4 13.49 2.85 3.90
C ILE A 4 12.83 2.68 2.54
N HIS A 5 13.38 1.79 1.72
CA HIS A 5 12.85 1.54 0.38
C HIS A 5 11.78 0.47 0.44
N VAL A 6 10.64 0.75 -0.17
CA VAL A 6 9.52 -0.20 -0.22
C VAL A 6 8.86 -0.16 -1.59
N SER A 7 8.10 -1.20 -1.89
CA SER A 7 7.12 -1.17 -2.98
C SER A 7 5.74 -1.15 -2.35
N ALA A 8 4.82 -0.40 -2.94
CA ALA A 8 3.48 -0.24 -2.39
C ALA A 8 2.43 -0.30 -3.49
N ALA A 9 1.25 -0.82 -3.16
CA ALA A 9 0.18 -1.01 -4.13
C ALA A 9 -1.05 -0.18 -3.78
N ILE A 10 -1.58 0.53 -4.79
CA ILE A 10 -2.93 1.05 -4.74
C ILE A 10 -3.81 0.00 -5.39
N ILE A 11 -4.60 -0.71 -4.60
CA ILE A 11 -5.47 -1.78 -5.07
C ILE A 11 -6.91 -1.30 -4.97
N THR A 12 -7.60 -1.26 -6.12
CA THR A 12 -9.00 -0.83 -6.15
C THR A 12 -9.90 -1.99 -6.51
N ASP A 13 -11.12 -1.99 -5.94
CA ASP A 13 -12.14 -2.98 -6.32
C ASP A 13 -13.09 -2.37 -7.37
N ALA A 14 -14.08 -3.15 -7.78
CA ALA A 14 -15.02 -2.73 -8.81
C ALA A 14 -15.87 -1.54 -8.38
N ALA A 15 -16.02 -1.31 -7.08
CA ALA A 15 -16.78 -0.19 -6.55
C ALA A 15 -15.93 1.08 -6.38
N GLY A 16 -14.65 1.01 -6.71
CA GLY A 16 -13.74 2.16 -6.58
C GLY A 16 -13.19 2.34 -5.19
N ARG A 17 -13.39 1.37 -4.29
CA ARG A 17 -12.80 1.42 -2.97
C ARG A 17 -11.35 1.01 -3.05
N VAL A 18 -10.54 1.51 -2.11
CA VAL A 18 -9.10 1.22 -2.05
C VAL A 18 -8.81 0.36 -0.83
N LEU A 19 -7.94 -0.63 -1.03
CA LEU A 19 -7.51 -1.51 0.06
C LEU A 19 -6.43 -0.85 0.88
N VAL A 20 -6.63 -0.77 2.19
CA VAL A 20 -5.59 -0.39 3.13
C VAL A 20 -5.45 -1.48 4.18
N VAL A 21 -4.26 -1.57 4.76
CA VAL A 21 -3.92 -2.62 5.72
C VAL A 21 -3.27 -2.00 6.95
N ARG A 22 -3.33 -2.72 8.07
CA ARG A 22 -2.68 -2.32 9.31
C ARG A 22 -1.89 -3.50 9.84
N LYS A 23 -0.63 -3.26 10.16
CA LYS A 23 0.23 -4.29 10.74
C LYS A 23 -0.10 -4.47 12.22
N GLN A 24 0.14 -5.68 12.72
CA GLN A 24 -0.05 -5.96 14.14
C GLN A 24 0.84 -5.04 14.98
N GLY A 25 0.27 -4.52 16.05
CA GLY A 25 1.00 -3.63 16.95
C GLY A 25 1.10 -2.18 16.49
N THR A 26 0.50 -1.82 15.37
CA THR A 26 0.49 -0.45 14.87
C THR A 26 -0.93 0.09 14.81
N GLU A 27 -1.05 1.42 14.71
CA GLU A 27 -2.34 2.09 14.66
C GLU A 27 -2.72 2.61 13.27
N ARG A 28 -1.73 2.83 12.41
CA ARG A 28 -1.97 3.50 11.13
C ARG A 28 -2.17 2.50 10.01
N PHE A 29 -3.14 2.81 9.17
CA PHE A 29 -3.38 2.06 7.95
C PHE A 29 -2.48 2.57 6.83
N MET A 30 -2.10 1.69 5.94
CA MET A 30 -1.21 2.01 4.83
C MET A 30 -1.54 1.12 3.64
N GLN A 31 -0.93 1.42 2.48
CA GLN A 31 -1.04 0.53 1.34
C GLN A 31 -0.29 -0.77 1.61
N PRO A 32 -0.79 -1.90 1.09
CA PRO A 32 -0.03 -3.15 1.18
C PRO A 32 1.27 -3.05 0.38
N GLY A 33 2.28 -3.79 0.84
CA GLY A 33 3.59 -3.81 0.21
C GLY A 33 4.67 -4.14 1.20
N GLY A 34 5.92 -3.92 0.82
CA GLY A 34 7.03 -4.22 1.71
C GLY A 34 8.39 -3.94 1.11
N LYS A 35 9.41 -4.39 1.81
CA LYS A 35 10.81 -4.12 1.48
C LYS A 35 11.33 -5.13 0.47
N PRO A 36 12.23 -4.72 -0.45
CA PRO A 36 12.80 -5.65 -1.42
C PRO A 36 13.76 -6.63 -0.74
N GLU A 37 13.83 -7.83 -1.32
CA GLU A 37 14.89 -8.77 -1.04
C GLU A 37 15.98 -8.63 -2.10
N VAL A 38 17.15 -9.15 -1.80
CA VAL A 38 18.31 -9.04 -2.70
C VAL A 38 17.94 -9.55 -4.08
N GLY A 39 18.19 -8.73 -5.10
CA GLY A 39 17.98 -9.12 -6.50
C GLY A 39 16.57 -8.91 -7.02
N GLU A 40 15.65 -8.43 -6.18
CA GLU A 40 14.28 -8.19 -6.65
C GLU A 40 14.14 -6.83 -7.30
N THR A 41 13.36 -6.79 -8.38
CA THR A 41 12.87 -5.52 -8.91
C THR A 41 11.71 -5.05 -8.01
N PRO A 42 11.35 -3.76 -8.08
CA PRO A 42 10.20 -3.29 -7.29
C PRO A 42 8.91 -4.06 -7.58
N ALA A 43 8.64 -4.41 -8.82
CA ALA A 43 7.44 -5.18 -9.15
C ALA A 43 7.49 -6.59 -8.58
N GLN A 44 8.67 -7.22 -8.61
CA GLN A 44 8.84 -8.54 -8.00
C GLN A 44 8.62 -8.49 -6.49
N THR A 45 9.15 -7.46 -5.85
CA THR A 45 8.95 -7.26 -4.41
C THR A 45 7.47 -7.16 -4.10
N LEU A 46 6.75 -6.35 -4.87
CA LEU A 46 5.33 -6.14 -4.59
C LEU A 46 4.53 -7.40 -4.82
N ALA A 47 4.77 -8.12 -5.92
CA ALA A 47 4.04 -9.37 -6.18
C ALA A 47 4.26 -10.37 -5.06
N ARG A 48 5.49 -10.48 -4.56
CA ARG A 48 5.79 -11.38 -3.44
C ARG A 48 5.07 -10.95 -2.15
N GLU A 49 5.15 -9.65 -1.83
CA GLU A 49 4.54 -9.14 -0.60
C GLU A 49 3.01 -9.26 -0.63
N LEU A 50 2.38 -9.02 -1.76
CA LEU A 50 0.93 -9.17 -1.87
C LEU A 50 0.51 -10.61 -1.65
N HIS A 51 1.30 -11.56 -2.13
CA HIS A 51 1.01 -12.96 -1.90
C HIS A 51 1.20 -13.33 -0.42
N GLU A 52 2.29 -12.86 0.20
CA GLU A 52 2.58 -13.18 1.60
C GLU A 52 1.56 -12.56 2.56
N GLU A 53 1.19 -11.31 2.32
CA GLU A 53 0.35 -10.56 3.26
C GLU A 53 -1.15 -10.76 3.04
N LEU A 54 -1.56 -10.98 1.80
CA LEU A 54 -2.98 -10.98 1.42
C LEU A 54 -3.43 -12.25 0.73
N GLY A 55 -2.51 -13.17 0.42
CA GLY A 55 -2.84 -14.35 -0.36
C GLY A 55 -3.17 -14.03 -1.81
N LEU A 56 -2.90 -12.80 -2.24
CA LEU A 56 -3.24 -12.35 -3.59
C LEU A 56 -2.12 -12.73 -4.56
N ARG A 57 -2.45 -13.52 -5.56
CA ARG A 57 -1.51 -13.90 -6.63
C ARG A 57 -1.73 -12.95 -7.79
N ILE A 58 -0.69 -12.22 -8.15
CA ILE A 58 -0.78 -11.27 -9.25
C ILE A 58 0.51 -11.29 -10.06
N ASP A 59 0.37 -11.23 -11.38
CA ASP A 59 1.53 -11.12 -12.26
C ASP A 59 2.11 -9.73 -12.21
N GLU A 60 3.43 -9.63 -12.35
CA GLU A 60 4.10 -8.34 -12.40
C GLU A 60 3.54 -7.43 -13.49
N ASP A 61 3.11 -8.02 -14.61
CA ASP A 61 2.58 -7.27 -15.72
C ASP A 61 1.24 -6.61 -15.41
N ALA A 62 0.56 -7.06 -14.37
CA ALA A 62 -0.70 -6.46 -13.93
C ALA A 62 -0.47 -5.30 -12.96
N LEU A 63 0.78 -5.02 -12.61
CA LEU A 63 1.15 -3.90 -11.74
C LEU A 63 1.51 -2.70 -12.60
N ARG A 64 0.69 -1.66 -12.57
CA ARG A 64 0.90 -0.46 -13.39
C ARG A 64 1.75 0.55 -12.60
N PRO A 65 2.94 0.90 -13.09
CA PRO A 65 3.81 1.84 -12.36
C PRO A 65 3.18 3.22 -12.23
N LEU A 66 3.30 3.81 -11.05
CA LEU A 66 2.81 5.15 -10.76
C LEU A 66 3.93 6.14 -10.49
N GLY A 67 5.13 5.66 -10.10
CA GLY A 67 6.26 6.51 -9.79
C GLY A 67 6.81 6.25 -8.41
N VAL A 68 7.71 7.12 -7.98
CA VAL A 68 8.39 7.00 -6.68
C VAL A 68 7.98 8.19 -5.82
N PHE A 69 7.63 7.91 -4.56
CA PHE A 69 7.16 8.92 -3.62
C PHE A 69 7.94 8.82 -2.32
N VAL A 70 8.16 9.96 -1.68
CA VAL A 70 8.93 10.04 -0.44
C VAL A 70 8.07 10.68 0.64
N SER A 71 8.07 10.07 1.83
CA SER A 71 7.31 10.59 2.96
C SER A 71 7.95 10.15 4.27
N ALA A 72 7.50 10.71 5.38
CA ALA A 72 7.94 10.27 6.70
C ALA A 72 7.47 8.83 6.94
N ALA A 73 8.32 8.04 7.61
CA ALA A 73 7.96 6.66 7.94
C ALA A 73 6.96 6.65 9.09
N ALA A 74 5.87 5.88 8.94
CA ALA A 74 4.79 5.86 9.92
C ALA A 74 5.21 5.25 11.25
N ASN A 75 6.03 4.21 11.21
CA ASN A 75 6.35 3.41 12.40
C ASN A 75 7.84 3.47 12.77
N GLU A 76 8.60 4.32 12.12
CA GLU A 76 10.05 4.43 12.37
C GLU A 76 10.44 5.91 12.42
N PRO A 77 10.29 6.54 13.60
CA PRO A 77 10.56 7.97 13.74
C PRO A 77 11.97 8.36 13.25
N GLY A 78 12.07 9.47 12.58
CA GLY A 78 13.35 9.97 12.07
C GLY A 78 13.77 9.35 10.74
N HIS A 79 12.96 8.47 10.15
CA HIS A 79 13.25 7.82 8.87
C HIS A 79 12.30 8.32 7.79
N ARG A 80 12.74 8.19 6.53
CA ARG A 80 11.88 8.47 5.37
C ARG A 80 11.60 7.16 4.66
N VAL A 81 10.40 7.06 4.09
CA VAL A 81 10.03 5.98 3.20
C VAL A 81 10.19 6.47 1.76
N VAL A 82 10.87 5.69 0.94
CA VAL A 82 10.96 5.90 -0.50
C VAL A 82 10.19 4.75 -1.14
N ALA A 83 9.02 5.04 -1.68
CA ALA A 83 8.10 4.02 -2.16
C ALA A 83 8.01 4.03 -3.67
N THR A 84 8.24 2.87 -4.28
CA THR A 84 7.91 2.65 -5.69
C THR A 84 6.48 2.15 -5.71
N ALA A 85 5.58 2.92 -6.30
CA ALA A 85 4.15 2.67 -6.22
C ALA A 85 3.60 2.11 -7.52
N PHE A 86 2.63 1.21 -7.39
CA PHE A 86 1.96 0.56 -8.51
C PHE A 86 0.45 0.55 -8.25
N ALA A 87 -0.33 0.52 -9.32
CA ALA A 87 -1.78 0.36 -9.24
C ALA A 87 -2.18 -0.99 -9.81
N THR A 88 -3.15 -1.61 -9.18
CA THR A 88 -3.75 -2.85 -9.70
C THR A 88 -5.18 -2.95 -9.15
N THR A 89 -5.88 -4.02 -9.51
CA THR A 89 -7.25 -4.25 -9.07
C THR A 89 -7.36 -5.62 -8.43
N ALA A 90 -8.31 -5.76 -7.50
CA ALA A 90 -8.69 -7.04 -6.91
C ALA A 90 -10.06 -6.87 -6.30
N GLU A 91 -10.73 -7.98 -6.01
CA GLU A 91 -12.01 -7.92 -5.32
C GLU A 91 -11.86 -8.38 -3.88
N PRO A 92 -12.78 -7.97 -2.98
CA PRO A 92 -12.65 -8.35 -1.57
C PRO A 92 -12.49 -9.85 -1.32
N GLU A 93 -13.12 -10.68 -2.13
CA GLU A 93 -13.03 -12.13 -1.96
C GLU A 93 -11.66 -12.69 -2.33
N ASP A 94 -10.82 -11.91 -3.02
CA ASP A 94 -9.50 -12.38 -3.46
C ASP A 94 -8.41 -12.17 -2.41
N VAL A 95 -8.71 -11.45 -1.34
CA VAL A 95 -7.69 -11.07 -0.34
C VAL A 95 -8.12 -11.48 1.06
N GLN A 96 -7.12 -11.79 1.89
CA GLN A 96 -7.35 -12.08 3.29
C GLN A 96 -6.12 -11.72 4.09
N VAL A 97 -6.32 -11.43 5.37
CA VAL A 97 -5.22 -11.06 6.26
C VAL A 97 -4.32 -12.25 6.52
N GLN A 98 -3.03 -12.09 6.29
CA GLN A 98 -2.00 -13.10 6.56
C GLN A 98 -0.76 -12.45 7.13
N ALA A 99 0.18 -13.26 7.58
CA ALA A 99 1.50 -12.83 8.06
C ALA A 99 1.36 -11.76 9.15
N GLU A 100 2.01 -10.60 8.95
CA GLU A 100 2.09 -9.57 9.98
C GLU A 100 0.88 -8.65 10.05
N LEU A 101 -0.10 -8.83 9.18
CA LEU A 101 -1.24 -7.92 9.14
C LEU A 101 -2.27 -8.24 10.23
N ALA A 102 -2.78 -7.20 10.88
CA ALA A 102 -3.83 -7.33 11.87
C ALA A 102 -5.21 -7.20 11.23
N GLU A 103 -5.34 -6.32 10.23
CA GLU A 103 -6.63 -6.13 9.55
C GLU A 103 -6.43 -5.50 8.20
N LEU A 104 -7.46 -5.63 7.38
CA LEU A 104 -7.55 -4.93 6.10
C LEU A 104 -8.91 -4.26 6.02
N ARG A 105 -8.99 -3.18 5.25
CA ARG A 105 -10.24 -2.48 4.99
C ARG A 105 -10.29 -2.01 3.55
N TRP A 106 -11.46 -2.13 2.95
CA TRP A 106 -11.75 -1.52 1.67
C TRP A 106 -12.44 -0.19 1.97
N ILE A 107 -11.80 0.92 1.62
CA ILE A 107 -12.26 2.23 2.07
C ILE A 107 -12.71 3.11 0.92
N THR A 108 -13.69 3.96 1.23
CA THR A 108 -14.14 5.04 0.36
C THR A 108 -13.39 6.32 0.73
N PRO A 109 -13.48 7.38 -0.11
CA PRO A 109 -12.91 8.67 0.28
C PRO A 109 -13.42 9.18 1.62
N ALA A 110 -14.69 8.97 1.93
CA ALA A 110 -15.24 9.41 3.21
C ALA A 110 -14.59 8.66 4.38
N ASP A 111 -14.35 7.35 4.22
CA ASP A 111 -13.68 6.57 5.26
C ASP A 111 -12.27 7.09 5.52
N ALA A 112 -11.58 7.52 4.48
CA ALA A 112 -10.21 8.00 4.60
C ALA A 112 -10.11 9.23 5.49
N GLU A 113 -11.17 10.02 5.61
CA GLU A 113 -11.15 11.22 6.42
C GLU A 113 -11.09 10.92 7.92
N SER A 114 -11.52 9.73 8.34
CA SER A 114 -11.60 9.38 9.75
C SER A 114 -10.63 8.30 10.18
N LEU A 115 -9.88 7.71 9.24
CA LEU A 115 -8.93 6.66 9.58
C LEU A 115 -7.56 7.23 9.87
N PRO A 116 -6.82 6.65 10.85
CA PRO A 116 -5.42 7.01 11.02
C PRO A 116 -4.62 6.40 9.87
N LEU A 117 -4.07 7.24 9.01
CA LEU A 117 -3.35 6.81 7.83
C LEU A 117 -1.87 7.16 7.93
N ALA A 118 -1.03 6.29 7.34
CA ALA A 118 0.40 6.58 7.21
C ALA A 118 0.58 7.81 6.31
N PRO A 119 1.61 8.65 6.58
CA PRO A 119 1.83 9.86 5.78
C PRO A 119 1.90 9.60 4.28
N LEU A 120 2.59 8.54 3.86
CA LEU A 120 2.70 8.19 2.45
C LEU A 120 1.32 7.97 1.83
N SER A 121 0.45 7.23 2.52
CA SER A 121 -0.89 6.95 2.02
C SER A 121 -1.73 8.21 1.92
N GLU A 122 -1.73 9.02 2.97
CA GLU A 122 -2.56 10.21 3.04
C GLU A 122 -2.10 11.29 2.06
N GLU A 123 -0.80 11.53 2.00
CA GLU A 123 -0.26 12.65 1.26
C GLU A 123 -0.07 12.38 -0.23
N HIS A 124 0.26 11.13 -0.58
CA HIS A 124 0.66 10.83 -1.95
C HIS A 124 -0.18 9.77 -2.65
N LEU A 125 -0.48 8.65 -1.99
CA LEU A 125 -1.04 7.52 -2.72
C LEU A 125 -2.55 7.55 -2.85
N LEU A 126 -3.27 7.84 -1.77
CA LEU A 126 -4.73 7.93 -1.85
C LEU A 126 -5.20 9.05 -2.78
N PRO A 127 -4.54 10.23 -2.82
CA PRO A 127 -4.92 11.23 -3.81
C PRO A 127 -4.80 10.77 -5.26
N LEU A 128 -3.90 9.83 -5.55
CA LEU A 128 -3.79 9.26 -6.89
C LEU A 128 -4.98 8.35 -7.20
N ALA A 129 -5.47 7.62 -6.19
CA ALA A 129 -6.59 6.72 -6.38
C ALA A 129 -7.89 7.49 -6.64
N TRP A 130 -8.03 8.65 -6.01
CA TRP A 130 -9.24 9.47 -6.11
C TRP A 130 -8.85 10.90 -6.48
N PRO A 131 -8.50 11.16 -7.74
CA PRO A 131 -7.96 12.48 -8.14
C PRO A 131 -8.88 13.65 -7.80
N GLY A 132 -10.18 13.45 -7.81
CA GLY A 132 -11.14 14.51 -7.50
C GLY A 132 -11.11 14.99 -6.07
N LEU A 133 -10.46 14.25 -5.18
CA LEU A 133 -10.36 14.60 -3.76
C LEU A 133 -9.08 15.33 -3.40
N ALA A 134 -8.09 15.27 -4.27
CA ALA A 134 -6.80 15.89 -4.00
C ALA A 134 -6.97 17.40 -3.99
N ARG A 135 -6.97 17.98 -2.83
CA ARG A 135 -7.16 19.42 -2.70
C ARG A 135 -6.30 19.94 -1.60
#